data_d049cd0a9b363b7b29386b06ec54fd6a
#
_entry.id   d049cd0a9b363b7b29386b06ec54fd6a
#
_cell.length_a   1.000
_cell.length_b   1.000
_cell.length_c   1.000
_cell.angle_alpha   90.00
_cell.angle_beta   90.00
_cell.angle_gamma   90.00
#
_symmetry.space_group_name_H-M   'P 1'
#
loop_
_entity.id
_entity.type
_entity.pdbx_description
1 polymer ?
#
loop_
_entity_poly.entity_id
_entity_poly.type
_entity_poly.pdbx_seq_one_letter_code
_entity_poly.pdbx_strand_id
1 'polypeptide(L)'
;MHGGDLLYKDDRGWHLSPAVQGVTLDSREVRPGYIFVAVKGAHHDGHAYVGEAVRAGAVAVVGETPVAAPVPFIRVPSARRALAELAAAWWGHPARSLTVVGVTGTNGKTSVVYWLTQVLREAGIRTGMVSSVAVETGRRTLAARLTTPESPDLQRYLAEMRDSGLTHAVIEVSSHGIVQERIGEIGFHLAILTNVTREHLDFHLTMENYMLAKARLFERLVPEARGAVINADDASASVMRSHAAAGPVVGYGLDAGEVRARALRLEAWSSRFVVEGLGDRGLPARLPHPGRYNVYNALAVAAAAVRLGVEPRRAVETLARLGPVPGRMQIARSPDGVLVVVDYAHTPDGLGQALAAVRRFAPGDIWTVFGARGGRDRGKRPEMGRVAARWARHVLLTTDSPNDEDPAVIAAEIAAGIPGEVDSRFIADRAEAIRVAVEEARPGDIVLITGRGPERTQTFHGRAVPMVDADAVQAALARRGAALPAEPGREECRS
;
A
#
# COMPACT_ATOMS: atom_id res chain seq x y z
N MET A 1 -22.32 36.06 -12.70
CA MET A 1 -22.22 34.95 -13.67
C MET A 1 -23.17 33.85 -13.26
N HIS A 2 -24.00 33.35 -14.14
CA HIS A 2 -24.88 32.23 -13.86
C HIS A 2 -24.03 30.93 -13.77
N GLY A 3 -24.44 29.99 -12.90
CA GLY A 3 -23.65 28.76 -12.71
C GLY A 3 -23.33 27.97 -14.01
N GLY A 4 -24.16 28.10 -15.04
CA GLY A 4 -23.92 27.52 -16.35
C GLY A 4 -22.76 28.15 -17.14
N ASP A 5 -22.29 29.33 -16.73
CA ASP A 5 -21.15 30.00 -17.38
C ASP A 5 -19.79 29.49 -16.84
N LEU A 6 -19.79 28.86 -15.65
CA LEU A 6 -18.58 28.37 -14.99
C LEU A 6 -18.32 26.89 -15.24
N LEU A 7 -19.36 26.08 -15.20
CA LEU A 7 -19.29 24.65 -15.47
C LEU A 7 -20.65 24.12 -15.92
N TYR A 8 -20.65 23.19 -16.84
CA TYR A 8 -21.81 22.41 -17.25
C TYR A 8 -21.41 20.98 -17.58
N LYS A 9 -22.39 20.08 -17.61
CA LYS A 9 -22.18 18.68 -17.96
C LYS A 9 -23.06 18.30 -19.16
N ASP A 10 -22.44 17.66 -20.15
CA ASP A 10 -23.12 17.03 -21.29
C ASP A 10 -22.75 15.54 -21.40
N ASP A 11 -23.09 14.91 -22.53
CA ASP A 11 -22.77 13.50 -22.78
C ASP A 11 -21.27 13.21 -22.87
N ARG A 12 -20.45 14.24 -23.08
CA ARG A 12 -18.98 14.15 -23.14
C ARG A 12 -18.32 14.36 -21.78
N GLY A 13 -19.07 14.82 -20.77
CA GLY A 13 -18.60 15.05 -19.42
C GLY A 13 -18.71 16.49 -18.95
N TRP A 14 -17.91 16.85 -17.94
CA TRP A 14 -17.86 18.20 -17.40
C TRP A 14 -17.01 19.14 -18.28
N HIS A 15 -17.57 20.31 -18.56
CA HIS A 15 -16.89 21.42 -19.21
C HIS A 15 -16.66 22.52 -18.19
N LEU A 16 -15.40 22.92 -18.04
CA LEU A 16 -14.97 23.94 -17.09
C LEU A 16 -14.55 25.21 -17.82
N SER A 17 -15.08 26.34 -17.38
CA SER A 17 -14.65 27.66 -17.87
C SER A 17 -13.16 27.90 -17.55
N PRO A 18 -12.42 28.66 -18.37
CA PRO A 18 -11.07 29.11 -18.04
C PRO A 18 -10.94 29.90 -16.74
N ALA A 19 -12.06 30.43 -16.22
CA ALA A 19 -12.11 31.10 -14.91
C ALA A 19 -11.96 30.15 -13.73
N VAL A 20 -12.21 28.84 -13.90
CA VAL A 20 -11.98 27.82 -12.87
C VAL A 20 -10.47 27.62 -12.71
N GLN A 21 -9.98 27.66 -11.47
CA GLN A 21 -8.55 27.55 -11.13
C GLN A 21 -8.21 26.26 -10.38
N GLY A 22 -9.19 25.43 -10.07
CA GLY A 22 -8.99 24.16 -9.39
C GLY A 22 -10.26 23.52 -8.87
N VAL A 23 -10.12 22.28 -8.43
CA VAL A 23 -11.19 21.47 -7.83
C VAL A 23 -10.65 20.82 -6.57
N THR A 24 -11.36 20.96 -5.44
CA THR A 24 -10.99 20.31 -4.17
C THR A 24 -12.21 19.91 -3.35
N LEU A 25 -12.03 18.95 -2.43
CA LEU A 25 -12.99 18.57 -1.39
C LEU A 25 -12.59 19.10 -0.01
N ASP A 26 -11.42 19.71 0.14
CA ASP A 26 -10.92 20.23 1.40
C ASP A 26 -11.09 21.75 1.42
N SER A 27 -11.95 22.27 2.32
CA SER A 27 -12.21 23.71 2.45
C SER A 27 -10.95 24.53 2.73
N ARG A 28 -9.96 23.92 3.39
CA ARG A 28 -8.66 24.53 3.74
C ARG A 28 -7.73 24.72 2.54
N GLU A 29 -7.97 23.95 1.46
CA GLU A 29 -7.20 24.01 0.21
C GLU A 29 -7.84 24.92 -0.83
N VAL A 30 -9.04 25.42 -0.56
CA VAL A 30 -9.74 26.34 -1.48
C VAL A 30 -8.94 27.61 -1.68
N ARG A 31 -8.85 28.04 -2.92
CA ARG A 31 -8.28 29.32 -3.37
C ARG A 31 -9.25 30.03 -4.30
N PRO A 32 -9.08 31.35 -4.55
CA PRO A 32 -9.92 32.06 -5.50
C PRO A 32 -10.00 31.33 -6.85
N GLY A 33 -11.22 31.15 -7.36
CA GLY A 33 -11.47 30.45 -8.61
C GLY A 33 -11.68 28.93 -8.47
N TYR A 34 -11.62 28.35 -7.27
CA TYR A 34 -11.81 26.91 -7.09
C TYR A 34 -13.30 26.51 -7.07
N ILE A 35 -13.56 25.29 -7.56
CA ILE A 35 -14.80 24.56 -7.30
C ILE A 35 -14.60 23.75 -6.01
N PHE A 36 -15.48 23.97 -5.03
CA PHE A 36 -15.53 23.16 -3.83
C PHE A 36 -16.56 22.05 -3.98
N VAL A 37 -16.15 20.80 -3.78
CA VAL A 37 -17.05 19.64 -3.81
C VAL A 37 -17.34 19.19 -2.38
N ALA A 38 -18.56 19.42 -1.93
CA ALA A 38 -19.03 19.08 -0.58
C ALA A 38 -19.32 17.57 -0.51
N VAL A 39 -18.34 16.79 -0.06
CA VAL A 39 -18.43 15.33 0.07
C VAL A 39 -18.83 14.97 1.49
N LYS A 40 -19.81 14.07 1.63
CA LYS A 40 -20.16 13.47 2.92
C LYS A 40 -19.16 12.34 3.23
N GLY A 41 -18.29 12.57 4.21
CA GLY A 41 -17.35 11.58 4.74
C GLY A 41 -17.93 10.75 5.89
N ALA A 42 -17.15 9.80 6.42
CA ALA A 42 -17.56 8.96 7.56
C ALA A 42 -17.67 9.74 8.89
N HIS A 43 -16.84 10.77 9.08
CA HIS A 43 -16.77 11.55 10.32
C HIS A 43 -17.12 13.03 10.13
N HIS A 44 -17.02 13.55 8.92
CA HIS A 44 -17.26 14.95 8.60
C HIS A 44 -18.15 15.05 7.36
N ASP A 45 -19.10 15.97 7.39
CA ASP A 45 -19.92 16.33 6.24
C ASP A 45 -19.38 17.62 5.60
N GLY A 46 -18.90 17.52 4.35
CA GLY A 46 -18.36 18.65 3.59
C GLY A 46 -19.34 19.81 3.44
N HIS A 47 -20.66 19.53 3.50
CA HIS A 47 -21.69 20.57 3.42
C HIS A 47 -21.61 21.59 4.57
N ALA A 48 -21.12 21.18 5.75
CA ALA A 48 -20.91 22.09 6.88
C ALA A 48 -19.81 23.15 6.62
N TYR A 49 -18.91 22.89 5.66
CA TYR A 49 -17.76 23.76 5.34
C TYR A 49 -17.98 24.65 4.11
N VAL A 50 -19.17 24.64 3.52
CA VAL A 50 -19.51 25.48 2.33
C VAL A 50 -19.25 26.95 2.60
N GLY A 51 -19.66 27.47 3.76
CA GLY A 51 -19.42 28.89 4.12
C GLY A 51 -17.95 29.26 4.24
N GLU A 52 -17.10 28.33 4.71
CA GLU A 52 -15.64 28.50 4.76
C GLU A 52 -15.04 28.51 3.36
N ALA A 53 -15.41 27.53 2.52
CA ALA A 53 -14.96 27.43 1.15
C ALA A 53 -15.30 28.68 0.31
N VAL A 54 -16.52 29.22 0.47
CA VAL A 54 -16.93 30.44 -0.22
C VAL A 54 -16.14 31.66 0.24
N ARG A 55 -15.88 31.79 1.54
CA ARG A 55 -15.01 32.87 2.07
C ARG A 55 -13.56 32.74 1.58
N ALA A 56 -13.09 31.54 1.34
CA ALA A 56 -11.76 31.28 0.78
C ALA A 56 -11.67 31.52 -0.74
N GLY A 57 -12.82 31.79 -1.41
CA GLY A 57 -12.87 32.17 -2.82
C GLY A 57 -13.38 31.08 -3.75
N ALA A 58 -14.11 30.07 -3.25
CA ALA A 58 -14.81 29.13 -4.11
C ALA A 58 -15.80 29.88 -5.02
N VAL A 59 -15.77 29.58 -6.32
CA VAL A 59 -16.66 30.20 -7.33
C VAL A 59 -17.91 29.39 -7.60
N ALA A 60 -17.91 28.11 -7.22
CA ALA A 60 -19.06 27.21 -7.27
C ALA A 60 -18.93 26.14 -6.19
N VAL A 61 -20.07 25.58 -5.78
CA VAL A 61 -20.16 24.42 -4.88
C VAL A 61 -20.89 23.30 -5.61
N VAL A 62 -20.38 22.08 -5.49
CA VAL A 62 -21.01 20.85 -5.98
C VAL A 62 -21.30 19.93 -4.79
N GLY A 63 -22.49 19.37 -4.70
CA GLY A 63 -22.86 18.51 -3.57
C GLY A 63 -24.18 17.77 -3.76
N GLU A 64 -24.49 16.87 -2.84
CA GLU A 64 -25.69 16.03 -2.91
C GLU A 64 -26.91 16.76 -2.30
N THR A 65 -26.68 17.53 -1.24
CA THR A 65 -27.71 18.27 -0.51
C THR A 65 -27.50 19.78 -0.71
N PRO A 66 -28.47 20.51 -1.26
CA PRO A 66 -28.36 21.95 -1.46
C PRO A 66 -28.11 22.71 -0.16
N VAL A 67 -27.15 23.63 -0.20
CA VAL A 67 -26.83 24.58 0.87
C VAL A 67 -26.94 25.99 0.30
N ALA A 68 -27.58 26.91 1.04
CA ALA A 68 -27.65 28.32 0.66
C ALA A 68 -26.23 28.92 0.65
N ALA A 69 -25.82 29.46 -0.50
CA ALA A 69 -24.51 30.05 -0.69
C ALA A 69 -24.61 31.25 -1.68
N PRO A 70 -23.73 32.24 -1.56
CA PRO A 70 -23.72 33.39 -2.50
C PRO A 70 -23.08 33.03 -3.86
N VAL A 71 -22.68 31.80 -4.07
CA VAL A 71 -22.16 31.24 -5.32
C VAL A 71 -23.07 30.12 -5.83
N PRO A 72 -23.04 29.78 -7.12
CA PRO A 72 -23.84 28.71 -7.66
C PRO A 72 -23.62 27.38 -6.91
N PHE A 73 -24.73 26.70 -6.56
CA PHE A 73 -24.72 25.34 -6.03
C PHE A 73 -25.24 24.37 -7.10
N ILE A 74 -24.43 23.40 -7.47
CA ILE A 74 -24.75 22.36 -8.44
C ILE A 74 -25.07 21.07 -7.69
N ARG A 75 -26.32 20.65 -7.73
CA ARG A 75 -26.73 19.37 -7.14
C ARG A 75 -26.36 18.20 -8.03
N VAL A 76 -25.75 17.18 -7.42
CA VAL A 76 -25.37 15.91 -8.10
C VAL A 76 -25.85 14.70 -7.33
N PRO A 77 -26.07 13.54 -8.00
CA PRO A 77 -26.47 12.30 -7.32
C PRO A 77 -25.36 11.72 -6.43
N SER A 78 -24.08 11.97 -6.75
CA SER A 78 -22.92 11.53 -5.99
C SER A 78 -21.81 12.57 -6.07
N ALA A 79 -21.52 13.20 -4.93
CA ALA A 79 -20.45 14.19 -4.83
C ALA A 79 -19.08 13.57 -5.08
N ARG A 80 -18.84 12.34 -4.65
CA ARG A 80 -17.56 11.65 -4.88
C ARG A 80 -17.32 11.35 -6.36
N ARG A 81 -18.35 10.91 -7.07
CA ARG A 81 -18.27 10.68 -8.52
C ARG A 81 -18.05 12.00 -9.26
N ALA A 82 -18.80 13.04 -8.91
CA ALA A 82 -18.63 14.37 -9.49
C ALA A 82 -17.22 14.93 -9.23
N LEU A 83 -16.66 14.72 -8.04
CA LEU A 83 -15.29 15.11 -7.71
C LEU A 83 -14.26 14.43 -8.64
N ALA A 84 -14.41 13.13 -8.88
CA ALA A 84 -13.50 12.39 -9.77
C ALA A 84 -13.61 12.89 -11.22
N GLU A 85 -14.84 13.08 -11.71
CA GLU A 85 -15.12 13.59 -13.05
C GLU A 85 -14.58 15.03 -13.25
N LEU A 86 -14.84 15.93 -12.30
CA LEU A 86 -14.36 17.30 -12.33
C LEU A 86 -12.83 17.40 -12.26
N ALA A 87 -12.21 16.59 -11.39
CA ALA A 87 -10.76 16.54 -11.29
C ALA A 87 -10.12 16.03 -12.59
N ALA A 88 -10.69 15.00 -13.21
CA ALA A 88 -10.21 14.49 -14.48
C ALA A 88 -10.35 15.55 -15.60
N ALA A 89 -11.49 16.22 -15.70
CA ALA A 89 -11.71 17.29 -16.67
C ALA A 89 -10.74 18.46 -16.44
N TRP A 90 -10.54 18.88 -15.19
CA TRP A 90 -9.61 19.96 -14.84
C TRP A 90 -8.16 19.65 -15.29
N TRP A 91 -7.71 18.40 -15.13
CA TRP A 91 -6.37 17.98 -15.52
C TRP A 91 -6.29 17.45 -16.97
N GLY A 92 -7.38 17.58 -17.75
CA GLY A 92 -7.42 17.18 -19.17
C GLY A 92 -7.34 15.67 -19.37
N HIS A 93 -7.98 14.88 -18.50
CA HIS A 93 -8.07 13.42 -18.57
C HIS A 93 -6.72 12.72 -18.76
N PRO A 94 -5.74 12.93 -17.89
CA PRO A 94 -4.35 12.52 -18.10
C PRO A 94 -4.18 10.99 -18.24
N ALA A 95 -5.07 10.20 -17.62
CA ALA A 95 -5.06 8.75 -17.71
C ALA A 95 -5.20 8.23 -19.15
N ARG A 96 -5.85 9.00 -20.06
CA ARG A 96 -6.03 8.62 -21.48
C ARG A 96 -4.72 8.61 -22.28
N SER A 97 -3.69 9.30 -21.78
CA SER A 97 -2.37 9.40 -22.42
C SER A 97 -1.33 8.46 -21.80
N LEU A 98 -1.72 7.64 -20.82
CA LEU A 98 -0.82 6.76 -20.07
C LEU A 98 -1.33 5.32 -20.12
N THR A 99 -0.43 4.37 -20.18
CA THR A 99 -0.77 2.98 -19.88
C THR A 99 -0.87 2.83 -18.34
N VAL A 100 -2.09 2.77 -17.82
CA VAL A 100 -2.34 2.72 -16.38
C VAL A 100 -2.51 1.28 -15.90
N VAL A 101 -1.75 0.92 -14.87
CA VAL A 101 -1.79 -0.40 -14.21
C VAL A 101 -2.33 -0.23 -12.80
N GLY A 102 -3.36 -0.98 -12.44
CA GLY A 102 -3.93 -1.01 -11.11
C GLY A 102 -3.57 -2.29 -10.35
N VAL A 103 -3.08 -2.15 -9.12
CA VAL A 103 -2.76 -3.29 -8.25
C VAL A 103 -3.64 -3.27 -7.02
N THR A 104 -4.46 -4.30 -6.84
CA THR A 104 -5.32 -4.46 -5.66
C THR A 104 -5.05 -5.78 -4.93
N GLY A 105 -5.57 -5.89 -3.72
CA GLY A 105 -5.48 -7.04 -2.83
C GLY A 105 -5.45 -6.64 -1.37
N THR A 106 -5.32 -7.58 -0.46
CA THR A 106 -5.10 -7.31 0.96
C THR A 106 -3.63 -7.02 1.23
N ASN A 107 -2.76 -7.97 0.94
CA ASN A 107 -1.32 -7.90 1.15
C ASN A 107 -0.57 -7.88 -0.19
N GLY A 108 0.68 -7.36 -0.22
CA GLY A 108 1.56 -7.42 -1.38
C GLY A 108 1.41 -6.29 -2.41
N LYS A 109 0.34 -5.49 -2.39
CA LYS A 109 0.10 -4.39 -3.34
C LYS A 109 1.32 -3.48 -3.54
N THR A 110 1.83 -2.93 -2.46
CA THR A 110 2.99 -2.00 -2.47
C THR A 110 4.22 -2.65 -3.09
N SER A 111 4.52 -3.91 -2.71
CA SER A 111 5.67 -4.64 -3.24
C SER A 111 5.53 -4.87 -4.75
N VAL A 112 4.34 -5.26 -5.20
CA VAL A 112 4.07 -5.47 -6.63
C VAL A 112 4.18 -4.15 -7.40
N VAL A 113 3.59 -3.05 -6.90
CA VAL A 113 3.70 -1.72 -7.53
C VAL A 113 5.15 -1.28 -7.63
N TYR A 114 5.89 -1.37 -6.52
CA TYR A 114 7.29 -0.94 -6.44
C TYR A 114 8.19 -1.77 -7.38
N TRP A 115 8.10 -3.08 -7.32
CA TRP A 115 8.91 -3.98 -8.14
C TRP A 115 8.52 -3.95 -9.62
N LEU A 116 7.23 -3.88 -9.95
CA LEU A 116 6.81 -3.74 -11.35
C LEU A 116 7.33 -2.43 -11.94
N THR A 117 7.30 -1.34 -11.18
CA THR A 117 7.89 -0.07 -11.61
C THR A 117 9.38 -0.20 -11.89
N GLN A 118 10.13 -0.92 -11.04
CA GLN A 118 11.55 -1.19 -11.27
C GLN A 118 11.77 -2.02 -12.54
N VAL A 119 11.03 -3.12 -12.71
CA VAL A 119 11.16 -4.01 -13.90
C VAL A 119 10.88 -3.24 -15.18
N LEU A 120 9.82 -2.43 -15.20
CA LEU A 120 9.47 -1.63 -16.37
C LEU A 120 10.56 -0.60 -16.69
N ARG A 121 11.09 0.09 -15.69
CA ARG A 121 12.18 1.07 -15.86
C ARG A 121 13.47 0.42 -16.37
N GLU A 122 13.85 -0.73 -15.82
CA GLU A 122 15.00 -1.50 -16.32
C GLU A 122 14.77 -1.99 -17.76
N ALA A 123 13.52 -2.22 -18.16
CA ALA A 123 13.17 -2.52 -19.54
C ALA A 123 13.18 -1.27 -20.46
N GLY A 124 13.47 -0.08 -19.94
CA GLY A 124 13.48 1.16 -20.71
C GLY A 124 12.10 1.83 -20.81
N ILE A 125 11.09 1.32 -20.10
CA ILE A 125 9.73 1.88 -20.10
C ILE A 125 9.65 2.99 -19.05
N ARG A 126 9.36 4.22 -19.47
CA ARG A 126 9.25 5.39 -18.60
C ARG A 126 8.00 5.29 -17.75
N THR A 127 8.17 4.94 -16.47
CA THR A 127 7.08 4.56 -15.56
C THR A 127 7.05 5.45 -14.31
N GLY A 128 5.87 5.97 -13.98
CA GLY A 128 5.57 6.61 -12.70
C GLY A 128 4.91 5.63 -11.71
N MET A 129 4.87 6.02 -10.44
CA MET A 129 4.36 5.18 -9.37
C MET A 129 3.48 5.97 -8.40
N VAL A 130 2.36 5.36 -7.98
CA VAL A 130 1.53 5.82 -6.86
C VAL A 130 1.34 4.65 -5.90
N SER A 131 1.94 4.72 -4.72
CA SER A 131 1.88 3.65 -3.72
C SER A 131 1.76 4.21 -2.29
N SER A 132 1.57 3.36 -1.31
CA SER A 132 1.58 3.75 0.11
C SER A 132 2.98 4.15 0.64
N VAL A 133 4.04 3.92 -0.13
CA VAL A 133 5.42 4.29 0.22
C VAL A 133 5.80 5.64 -0.38
N ALA A 134 5.52 5.83 -1.66
CA ALA A 134 5.89 7.04 -2.39
C ALA A 134 4.98 7.28 -3.59
N VAL A 135 4.93 8.53 -4.03
CA VAL A 135 4.39 8.95 -5.32
C VAL A 135 5.55 9.51 -6.16
N GLU A 136 5.79 8.89 -7.32
CA GLU A 136 6.86 9.28 -8.24
C GLU A 136 6.28 9.69 -9.58
N THR A 137 6.33 10.98 -9.88
CA THR A 137 5.68 11.57 -11.06
C THR A 137 6.63 11.82 -12.24
N GLY A 138 7.90 11.44 -12.09
CA GLY A 138 8.96 11.82 -13.04
C GLY A 138 9.47 13.25 -12.81
N ARG A 139 8.62 14.14 -12.31
CA ARG A 139 8.97 15.50 -11.93
C ARG A 139 9.49 15.59 -10.49
N ARG A 140 8.91 14.77 -9.60
CA ARG A 140 9.23 14.76 -8.16
C ARG A 140 8.87 13.41 -7.52
N THR A 141 9.46 13.18 -6.35
CA THR A 141 9.09 12.08 -5.45
C THR A 141 8.49 12.67 -4.19
N LEU A 142 7.30 12.21 -3.81
CA LEU A 142 6.54 12.67 -2.65
C LEU A 142 6.32 11.52 -1.68
N ALA A 143 6.27 11.83 -0.38
CA ALA A 143 5.76 10.90 0.61
C ALA A 143 4.27 10.67 0.39
N ALA A 144 3.83 9.42 0.45
CA ALA A 144 2.42 9.08 0.32
C ALA A 144 1.65 9.49 1.58
N ARG A 145 0.47 10.09 1.40
CA ARG A 145 -0.48 10.38 2.50
C ARG A 145 -1.54 9.30 2.62
N LEU A 146 -1.91 8.70 1.51
CA LEU A 146 -2.92 7.65 1.38
C LEU A 146 -2.42 6.60 0.39
N THR A 147 -2.81 5.35 0.58
CA THR A 147 -2.52 4.25 -0.36
C THR A 147 -3.03 4.58 -1.77
N THR A 148 -4.25 5.09 -1.86
CA THR A 148 -4.86 5.61 -3.09
C THR A 148 -5.28 7.05 -2.79
N PRO A 149 -4.63 8.05 -3.37
CA PRO A 149 -4.95 9.47 -3.15
C PRO A 149 -6.38 9.82 -3.52
N GLU A 150 -6.90 10.93 -2.98
CA GLU A 150 -8.18 11.50 -3.43
C GLU A 150 -8.10 11.89 -4.91
N SER A 151 -9.24 11.91 -5.60
CA SER A 151 -9.29 12.09 -7.06
C SER A 151 -8.54 13.34 -7.55
N PRO A 152 -8.63 14.53 -6.90
CA PRO A 152 -7.90 15.71 -7.36
C PRO A 152 -6.39 15.51 -7.36
N ASP A 153 -5.85 14.90 -6.29
CA ASP A 153 -4.43 14.61 -6.19
C ASP A 153 -4.00 13.54 -7.18
N LEU A 154 -4.79 12.46 -7.31
CA LEU A 154 -4.46 11.36 -8.21
C LEU A 154 -4.43 11.83 -9.68
N GLN A 155 -5.42 12.63 -10.11
CA GLN A 155 -5.44 13.21 -11.45
C GLN A 155 -4.27 14.18 -11.67
N ARG A 156 -3.92 14.98 -10.66
CA ARG A 156 -2.72 15.84 -10.70
C ARG A 156 -1.45 15.02 -10.90
N TYR A 157 -1.26 13.94 -10.15
CA TYR A 157 -0.08 13.08 -10.29
C TYR A 157 0.01 12.44 -11.68
N LEU A 158 -1.12 11.99 -12.23
CA LEU A 158 -1.16 11.47 -13.59
C LEU A 158 -0.85 12.54 -14.64
N ALA A 159 -1.34 13.79 -14.44
CA ALA A 159 -1.00 14.90 -15.31
C ALA A 159 0.51 15.23 -15.24
N GLU A 160 1.10 15.27 -14.04
CA GLU A 160 2.55 15.45 -13.87
C GLU A 160 3.35 14.33 -14.56
N MET A 161 2.89 13.07 -14.49
CA MET A 161 3.52 11.94 -15.18
C MET A 161 3.48 12.13 -16.70
N ARG A 162 2.30 12.45 -17.28
CA ARG A 162 2.13 12.74 -18.70
C ARG A 162 3.06 13.88 -19.14
N ASP A 163 3.04 14.99 -18.42
CA ASP A 163 3.79 16.21 -18.77
C ASP A 163 5.30 16.03 -18.59
N SER A 164 5.73 15.06 -17.75
CA SER A 164 7.13 14.61 -17.63
C SER A 164 7.53 13.60 -18.71
N GLY A 165 6.62 13.28 -19.62
CA GLY A 165 6.86 12.35 -20.73
C GLY A 165 6.92 10.89 -20.28
N LEU A 166 6.37 10.53 -19.11
CA LEU A 166 6.20 9.12 -18.73
C LEU A 166 5.11 8.49 -19.62
N THR A 167 5.23 7.21 -19.86
CA THR A 167 4.29 6.46 -20.71
C THR A 167 3.42 5.49 -19.91
N HIS A 168 3.86 5.13 -18.70
CA HIS A 168 3.18 4.18 -17.81
C HIS A 168 3.01 4.75 -16.42
N ALA A 169 1.91 4.38 -15.76
CA ALA A 169 1.62 4.66 -14.36
C ALA A 169 1.20 3.38 -13.65
N VAL A 170 1.90 3.00 -12.57
CA VAL A 170 1.54 1.86 -11.73
C VAL A 170 0.96 2.37 -10.43
N ILE A 171 -0.29 2.00 -10.12
CA ILE A 171 -1.09 2.58 -9.04
C ILE A 171 -1.51 1.49 -8.04
N GLU A 172 -1.25 1.73 -6.76
CA GLU A 172 -1.79 0.93 -5.67
C GLU A 172 -3.25 1.30 -5.43
N VAL A 173 -4.16 0.35 -5.64
CA VAL A 173 -5.61 0.56 -5.58
C VAL A 173 -6.19 -0.17 -4.38
N SER A 174 -6.53 0.60 -3.34
CA SER A 174 -7.18 0.10 -2.12
C SER A 174 -8.69 -0.05 -2.31
N SER A 175 -9.31 -0.95 -1.56
CA SER A 175 -10.77 -1.12 -1.56
C SER A 175 -11.52 0.16 -1.17
N HIS A 176 -11.00 0.92 -0.20
CA HIS A 176 -11.51 2.25 0.14
C HIS A 176 -11.43 3.22 -1.05
N GLY A 177 -10.30 3.24 -1.76
CA GLY A 177 -10.13 4.09 -2.95
C GLY A 177 -11.14 3.77 -4.05
N ILE A 178 -11.50 2.49 -4.21
CA ILE A 178 -12.50 2.05 -5.16
C ILE A 178 -13.90 2.50 -4.72
N VAL A 179 -14.31 2.17 -3.49
CA VAL A 179 -15.66 2.49 -2.98
C VAL A 179 -15.88 4.00 -2.90
N GLN A 180 -14.84 4.75 -2.57
CA GLN A 180 -14.88 6.20 -2.49
C GLN A 180 -14.65 6.91 -3.83
N GLU A 181 -14.74 6.20 -4.95
CA GLU A 181 -14.62 6.71 -6.33
C GLU A 181 -13.32 7.51 -6.60
N ARG A 182 -12.25 7.27 -5.84
CA ARG A 182 -10.96 7.98 -6.01
C ARG A 182 -10.31 7.71 -7.36
N ILE A 183 -10.62 6.53 -7.94
CA ILE A 183 -10.18 6.09 -9.28
C ILE A 183 -11.26 6.28 -10.35
N GLY A 184 -12.29 7.11 -10.09
CA GLY A 184 -13.53 7.20 -10.86
C GLY A 184 -13.36 7.31 -12.37
N GLU A 185 -12.48 8.18 -12.83
CA GLU A 185 -12.24 8.49 -14.26
C GLU A 185 -10.96 7.83 -14.82
N ILE A 186 -10.45 6.81 -14.15
CA ILE A 186 -9.29 6.07 -14.61
C ILE A 186 -9.72 4.77 -15.26
N GLY A 187 -9.42 4.62 -16.54
CA GLY A 187 -9.45 3.35 -17.24
C GLY A 187 -8.10 2.64 -17.08
N PHE A 188 -8.14 1.35 -16.76
CA PHE A 188 -6.93 0.57 -16.54
C PHE A 188 -6.59 -0.29 -17.76
N HIS A 189 -5.31 -0.33 -18.13
CA HIS A 189 -4.79 -1.19 -19.19
C HIS A 189 -4.39 -2.56 -18.67
N LEU A 190 -4.09 -2.66 -17.37
CA LEU A 190 -3.82 -3.93 -16.69
C LEU A 190 -4.31 -3.84 -15.24
N ALA A 191 -5.02 -4.85 -14.78
CA ALA A 191 -5.42 -5.01 -13.39
C ALA A 191 -4.74 -6.23 -12.75
N ILE A 192 -4.23 -6.08 -11.52
CA ILE A 192 -3.50 -7.13 -10.82
C ILE A 192 -4.17 -7.41 -9.48
N LEU A 193 -4.47 -8.69 -9.20
CA LEU A 193 -4.88 -9.17 -7.88
C LEU A 193 -3.74 -9.86 -7.18
N THR A 194 -3.43 -9.45 -5.96
CA THR A 194 -2.47 -10.19 -5.10
C THR A 194 -3.14 -11.26 -4.25
N ASN A 195 -4.09 -10.91 -3.41
CA ASN A 195 -4.87 -11.83 -2.55
C ASN A 195 -6.04 -11.08 -1.88
N VAL A 196 -7.01 -11.85 -1.34
CA VAL A 196 -8.08 -11.31 -0.49
C VAL A 196 -8.16 -12.11 0.80
N THR A 197 -7.68 -11.53 1.90
CA THR A 197 -7.76 -12.08 3.25
C THR A 197 -8.49 -11.13 4.18
N ARG A 198 -8.85 -11.56 5.39
CA ARG A 198 -9.65 -10.76 6.33
C ARG A 198 -8.99 -9.44 6.67
N GLU A 199 -9.62 -8.35 6.26
CA GLU A 199 -9.27 -6.97 6.64
C GLU A 199 -10.42 -6.01 6.34
N HIS A 200 -10.42 -4.81 6.97
CA HIS A 200 -11.35 -3.72 6.71
C HIS A 200 -12.85 -4.08 6.85
N LEU A 201 -13.20 -5.04 7.72
CA LEU A 201 -14.60 -5.40 7.99
C LEU A 201 -15.34 -4.34 8.81
N ASP A 202 -14.63 -3.42 9.45
CA ASP A 202 -15.16 -2.18 10.02
C ASP A 202 -15.82 -1.29 8.97
N PHE A 203 -15.34 -1.33 7.73
CA PHE A 203 -15.84 -0.52 6.61
C PHE A 203 -16.72 -1.33 5.64
N HIS A 204 -16.30 -2.55 5.27
CA HIS A 204 -16.99 -3.36 4.27
C HIS A 204 -18.08 -4.28 4.85
N LEU A 205 -18.11 -4.45 6.19
CA LEU A 205 -19.04 -5.28 6.97
C LEU A 205 -18.85 -6.79 6.74
N THR A 206 -18.71 -7.25 5.49
CA THR A 206 -18.54 -8.67 5.15
C THR A 206 -17.34 -8.89 4.23
N MET A 207 -16.80 -10.11 4.23
CA MET A 207 -15.74 -10.52 3.30
C MET A 207 -16.21 -10.47 1.84
N GLU A 208 -17.48 -10.76 1.59
CA GLU A 208 -18.08 -10.69 0.26
C GLU A 208 -18.06 -9.25 -0.28
N ASN A 209 -18.56 -8.28 0.50
CA ASN A 209 -18.51 -6.87 0.13
C ASN A 209 -17.08 -6.38 -0.11
N TYR A 210 -16.13 -6.82 0.73
CA TYR A 210 -14.72 -6.49 0.58
C TYR A 210 -14.13 -7.04 -0.72
N MET A 211 -14.45 -8.29 -1.05
CA MET A 211 -14.04 -8.93 -2.29
C MET A 211 -14.66 -8.24 -3.51
N LEU A 212 -15.97 -8.00 -3.50
CA LEU A 212 -16.68 -7.31 -4.58
C LEU A 212 -16.19 -5.87 -4.78
N ALA A 213 -15.86 -5.15 -3.70
CA ALA A 213 -15.25 -3.85 -3.80
C ALA A 213 -13.94 -3.88 -4.62
N LYS A 214 -13.09 -4.90 -4.41
CA LYS A 214 -11.86 -5.07 -5.21
C LYS A 214 -12.14 -5.50 -6.64
N ALA A 215 -13.16 -6.30 -6.88
CA ALA A 215 -13.55 -6.77 -8.20
C ALA A 215 -13.91 -5.61 -9.15
N ARG A 216 -14.44 -4.50 -8.63
CA ARG A 216 -14.71 -3.28 -9.40
C ARG A 216 -13.48 -2.68 -10.11
N LEU A 217 -12.25 -2.98 -9.68
CA LEU A 217 -11.06 -2.59 -10.42
C LEU A 217 -11.01 -3.27 -11.80
N PHE A 218 -11.40 -4.54 -11.85
CA PHE A 218 -11.37 -5.35 -13.08
C PHE A 218 -12.47 -4.96 -14.07
N GLU A 219 -13.57 -4.39 -13.60
CA GLU A 219 -14.64 -3.81 -14.42
C GLU A 219 -14.18 -2.52 -15.14
N ARG A 220 -13.12 -1.88 -14.67
CA ARG A 220 -12.57 -0.64 -15.24
C ARG A 220 -11.46 -0.88 -16.28
N LEU A 221 -11.29 -2.12 -16.74
CA LEU A 221 -10.39 -2.41 -17.84
C LEU A 221 -10.93 -1.78 -19.14
N VAL A 222 -10.07 -1.00 -19.81
CA VAL A 222 -10.41 -0.37 -21.11
C VAL A 222 -10.48 -1.43 -22.21
N PRO A 223 -11.18 -1.18 -23.34
CA PRO A 223 -11.27 -2.14 -24.45
C PRO A 223 -9.89 -2.63 -24.96
N GLU A 224 -8.89 -1.75 -24.98
CA GLU A 224 -7.51 -2.02 -25.41
C GLU A 224 -6.64 -2.60 -24.31
N ALA A 225 -7.25 -3.04 -23.20
CA ALA A 225 -6.52 -3.53 -22.04
C ALA A 225 -5.61 -4.72 -22.37
N ARG A 226 -4.47 -4.74 -21.71
CA ARG A 226 -3.56 -5.91 -21.65
C ARG A 226 -4.13 -7.04 -20.80
N GLY A 227 -5.29 -6.80 -20.15
CA GLY A 227 -6.07 -7.75 -19.40
C GLY A 227 -5.85 -7.73 -17.90
N ALA A 228 -5.92 -8.90 -17.27
CA ALA A 228 -5.76 -9.06 -15.83
C ALA A 228 -4.70 -10.11 -15.49
N VAL A 229 -3.99 -9.89 -14.36
CA VAL A 229 -3.07 -10.83 -13.74
C VAL A 229 -3.59 -11.17 -12.36
N ILE A 230 -4.00 -12.42 -12.14
CA ILE A 230 -4.78 -12.85 -10.96
C ILE A 230 -4.06 -13.97 -10.25
N ASN A 231 -3.90 -13.86 -8.93
CA ASN A 231 -3.41 -14.96 -8.11
C ASN A 231 -4.41 -16.12 -8.16
N ALA A 232 -4.04 -17.20 -8.84
CA ALA A 232 -4.91 -18.35 -9.07
C ALA A 232 -5.06 -19.25 -7.84
N ASP A 233 -4.17 -19.13 -6.87
CA ASP A 233 -4.24 -19.86 -5.59
C ASP A 233 -5.13 -19.15 -4.57
N ASP A 234 -5.58 -17.92 -4.85
CA ASP A 234 -6.47 -17.17 -3.98
C ASP A 234 -7.94 -17.57 -4.20
N ALA A 235 -8.67 -17.73 -3.11
CA ALA A 235 -10.08 -18.15 -3.16
C ALA A 235 -10.99 -17.17 -3.95
N SER A 236 -10.58 -15.89 -4.06
CA SER A 236 -11.32 -14.87 -4.81
C SER A 236 -11.04 -14.89 -6.32
N ALA A 237 -10.13 -15.72 -6.81
CA ALA A 237 -9.67 -15.72 -8.20
C ALA A 237 -10.81 -15.85 -9.22
N SER A 238 -11.79 -16.72 -8.96
CA SER A 238 -12.95 -16.93 -9.85
C SER A 238 -13.82 -15.68 -9.97
N VAL A 239 -14.05 -14.99 -8.86
CA VAL A 239 -14.82 -13.73 -8.84
C VAL A 239 -14.10 -12.65 -9.61
N MET A 240 -12.78 -12.48 -9.40
CA MET A 240 -12.01 -11.47 -10.15
C MET A 240 -11.98 -11.75 -11.65
N ARG A 241 -11.90 -13.03 -12.05
CA ARG A 241 -11.98 -13.44 -13.45
C ARG A 241 -13.32 -13.08 -14.09
N SER A 242 -14.43 -13.30 -13.39
CA SER A 242 -15.77 -12.98 -13.90
C SER A 242 -16.04 -11.48 -14.04
N HIS A 243 -15.31 -10.64 -13.29
CA HIS A 243 -15.41 -9.17 -13.39
C HIS A 243 -14.41 -8.54 -14.37
N ALA A 244 -13.50 -9.31 -14.98
CA ALA A 244 -12.55 -8.77 -15.93
C ALA A 244 -13.26 -8.38 -17.24
N ALA A 245 -13.51 -7.07 -17.42
CA ALA A 245 -14.32 -6.53 -18.49
C ALA A 245 -13.68 -6.64 -19.88
N ALA A 246 -12.32 -6.65 -19.96
CA ALA A 246 -11.61 -6.65 -21.22
C ALA A 246 -10.22 -7.31 -21.12
N GLY A 247 -9.76 -7.81 -22.25
CA GLY A 247 -8.43 -8.43 -22.42
C GLY A 247 -8.31 -9.83 -21.82
N PRO A 248 -7.18 -10.49 -22.04
CA PRO A 248 -6.95 -11.84 -21.53
C PRO A 248 -6.65 -11.84 -20.02
N VAL A 249 -7.07 -12.90 -19.35
CA VAL A 249 -6.82 -13.11 -17.93
C VAL A 249 -5.74 -14.18 -17.77
N VAL A 250 -4.65 -13.82 -17.11
CA VAL A 250 -3.52 -14.71 -16.79
C VAL A 250 -3.53 -14.99 -15.30
N GLY A 251 -3.62 -16.27 -14.93
CA GLY A 251 -3.44 -16.72 -13.56
C GLY A 251 -1.97 -16.95 -13.22
N TYR A 252 -1.57 -16.52 -12.02
CA TYR A 252 -0.26 -16.87 -11.49
C TYR A 252 -0.40 -17.53 -10.11
N GLY A 253 0.55 -18.37 -9.74
CA GLY A 253 0.53 -19.01 -8.43
C GLY A 253 1.69 -19.99 -8.22
N LEU A 254 1.65 -20.71 -7.11
CA LEU A 254 2.58 -21.79 -6.82
C LEU A 254 1.96 -23.16 -7.15
N ASP A 255 0.67 -23.27 -6.92
CA ASP A 255 -0.08 -24.53 -7.08
C ASP A 255 -0.94 -24.48 -8.37
N ALA A 256 -1.57 -23.34 -8.67
CA ALA A 256 -2.45 -23.14 -9.82
C ALA A 256 -1.99 -21.96 -10.70
N GLY A 257 -2.67 -21.79 -11.85
CA GLY A 257 -2.42 -20.71 -12.81
C GLY A 257 -1.51 -21.11 -13.97
N GLU A 258 -1.47 -20.22 -14.96
CA GLU A 258 -0.63 -20.38 -16.16
C GLU A 258 0.84 -20.08 -15.84
N VAL A 259 1.10 -19.02 -15.04
CA VAL A 259 2.46 -18.63 -14.61
C VAL A 259 2.74 -19.18 -13.24
N ARG A 260 3.71 -20.09 -13.10
CA ARG A 260 3.99 -20.82 -11.86
C ARG A 260 5.45 -20.81 -11.46
N ALA A 261 5.71 -20.85 -10.14
CA ALA A 261 7.04 -21.15 -9.63
C ALA A 261 7.18 -22.66 -9.38
N ARG A 262 8.19 -23.28 -9.99
CA ARG A 262 8.60 -24.66 -9.77
C ARG A 262 9.96 -24.74 -9.11
N ALA A 263 10.27 -25.90 -8.52
CA ALA A 263 11.54 -26.15 -7.83
C ALA A 263 11.89 -25.06 -6.79
N LEU A 264 10.87 -24.56 -6.09
CA LEU A 264 11.00 -23.46 -5.12
C LEU A 264 11.91 -23.84 -3.95
N ARG A 265 12.98 -23.06 -3.78
CA ARG A 265 13.89 -23.13 -2.63
C ARG A 265 13.88 -21.80 -1.91
N LEU A 266 13.37 -21.80 -0.69
CA LEU A 266 13.38 -20.63 0.18
C LEU A 266 14.67 -20.66 1.02
N GLU A 267 15.52 -19.70 0.80
CA GLU A 267 16.78 -19.46 1.51
C GLU A 267 16.59 -18.37 2.57
N ALA A 268 17.56 -18.18 3.44
CA ALA A 268 17.51 -17.17 4.51
C ALA A 268 17.23 -15.75 3.98
N TRP A 269 17.86 -15.38 2.86
CA TRP A 269 17.82 -14.00 2.35
C TRP A 269 17.38 -13.92 0.88
N SER A 270 17.03 -15.04 0.31
CA SER A 270 16.60 -15.10 -1.09
C SER A 270 15.66 -16.26 -1.32
N SER A 271 15.07 -16.27 -2.50
CA SER A 271 14.30 -17.41 -3.01
C SER A 271 14.82 -17.76 -4.39
N ARG A 272 14.94 -19.07 -4.70
CA ARG A 272 15.28 -19.56 -6.03
C ARG A 272 14.15 -20.44 -6.53
N PHE A 273 13.80 -20.27 -7.77
CA PHE A 273 12.71 -21.04 -8.40
C PHE A 273 12.85 -20.99 -9.92
N VAL A 274 12.03 -21.77 -10.61
CA VAL A 274 11.89 -21.73 -12.06
C VAL A 274 10.51 -21.16 -12.37
N VAL A 275 10.44 -20.07 -13.16
CA VAL A 275 9.18 -19.51 -13.65
C VAL A 275 8.78 -20.26 -14.91
N GLU A 276 7.61 -20.90 -14.89
CA GLU A 276 6.96 -21.52 -16.06
C GLU A 276 5.80 -20.68 -16.55
N GLY A 277 5.43 -20.82 -17.82
CA GLY A 277 4.24 -20.19 -18.41
C GLY A 277 4.46 -18.77 -18.96
N LEU A 278 5.67 -18.25 -18.97
CA LEU A 278 6.01 -16.98 -19.61
C LEU A 278 6.70 -17.12 -20.97
N GLY A 279 7.03 -18.35 -21.38
CA GLY A 279 7.68 -18.69 -22.65
C GLY A 279 7.72 -20.21 -22.82
N ASP A 280 8.40 -20.69 -23.86
CA ASP A 280 8.42 -22.11 -24.22
C ASP A 280 9.18 -23.00 -23.22
N ARG A 281 10.04 -22.40 -22.40
CA ARG A 281 10.85 -23.12 -21.40
C ARG A 281 10.78 -22.43 -20.04
N GLY A 282 10.97 -23.20 -18.97
CA GLY A 282 11.11 -22.68 -17.64
C GLY A 282 12.31 -21.73 -17.51
N LEU A 283 12.12 -20.57 -16.91
CA LEU A 283 13.14 -19.55 -16.71
C LEU A 283 13.64 -19.57 -15.26
N PRO A 284 14.93 -19.82 -15.01
CA PRO A 284 15.48 -19.79 -13.66
C PRO A 284 15.42 -18.36 -13.10
N ALA A 285 14.91 -18.25 -11.88
CA ALA A 285 14.74 -16.99 -11.16
C ALA A 285 15.45 -17.03 -9.81
N ARG A 286 16.03 -15.90 -9.43
CA ARG A 286 16.48 -15.59 -8.08
C ARG A 286 15.79 -14.32 -7.62
N LEU A 287 15.29 -14.31 -6.39
CA LEU A 287 14.67 -13.15 -5.76
C LEU A 287 15.44 -12.84 -4.46
N PRO A 288 16.06 -11.65 -4.30
CA PRO A 288 16.82 -11.28 -3.11
C PRO A 288 15.90 -10.87 -1.94
N HIS A 289 14.76 -11.55 -1.83
CA HIS A 289 13.76 -11.30 -0.79
C HIS A 289 13.25 -12.65 -0.28
N PRO A 290 13.27 -12.91 1.04
CA PRO A 290 12.78 -14.15 1.61
C PRO A 290 11.26 -14.20 1.65
N GLY A 291 10.75 -15.43 1.81
CA GLY A 291 9.33 -15.67 2.07
C GLY A 291 8.51 -16.04 0.83
N ARG A 292 7.61 -17.01 1.04
CA ARG A 292 6.74 -17.56 0.00
C ARG A 292 5.85 -16.46 -0.64
N TYR A 293 5.37 -15.52 0.15
CA TYR A 293 4.55 -14.40 -0.32
C TYR A 293 5.31 -13.47 -1.29
N ASN A 294 6.63 -13.29 -1.12
CA ASN A 294 7.44 -12.53 -2.05
C ASN A 294 7.62 -13.26 -3.38
N VAL A 295 7.57 -14.59 -3.39
CA VAL A 295 7.54 -15.36 -4.65
C VAL A 295 6.23 -15.12 -5.40
N TYR A 296 5.08 -15.09 -4.71
CA TYR A 296 3.80 -14.67 -5.32
C TYR A 296 3.89 -13.26 -5.91
N ASN A 297 4.42 -12.30 -5.16
CA ASN A 297 4.59 -10.93 -5.64
C ASN A 297 5.50 -10.88 -6.88
N ALA A 298 6.60 -11.64 -6.90
CA ALA A 298 7.52 -11.72 -8.03
C ALA A 298 6.88 -12.35 -9.28
N LEU A 299 6.06 -13.39 -9.11
CA LEU A 299 5.29 -13.99 -10.21
C LEU A 299 4.29 -13.00 -10.80
N ALA A 300 3.55 -12.26 -9.94
CA ALA A 300 2.65 -11.20 -10.38
C ALA A 300 3.39 -10.13 -11.20
N VAL A 301 4.57 -9.70 -10.71
CA VAL A 301 5.42 -8.72 -11.39
C VAL A 301 5.90 -9.24 -12.74
N ALA A 302 6.42 -10.47 -12.80
CA ALA A 302 6.92 -11.06 -14.05
C ALA A 302 5.79 -11.21 -15.09
N ALA A 303 4.64 -11.76 -14.66
CA ALA A 303 3.47 -11.90 -15.52
C ALA A 303 2.97 -10.54 -16.03
N ALA A 304 2.87 -9.54 -15.15
CA ALA A 304 2.44 -8.20 -15.52
C ALA A 304 3.43 -7.51 -16.48
N ALA A 305 4.73 -7.62 -16.23
CA ALA A 305 5.76 -7.06 -17.09
C ALA A 305 5.69 -7.63 -18.52
N VAL A 306 5.51 -8.94 -18.64
CA VAL A 306 5.34 -9.60 -19.96
C VAL A 306 4.05 -9.13 -20.65
N ARG A 307 2.95 -8.98 -19.90
CA ARG A 307 1.70 -8.41 -20.46
C ARG A 307 1.86 -6.97 -20.97
N LEU A 308 2.80 -6.23 -20.38
CA LEU A 308 3.15 -4.85 -20.76
C LEU A 308 4.24 -4.79 -21.85
N GLY A 309 4.65 -5.93 -22.41
CA GLY A 309 5.56 -6.00 -23.55
C GLY A 309 7.04 -6.17 -23.19
N VAL A 310 7.36 -6.44 -21.92
CA VAL A 310 8.72 -6.82 -21.52
C VAL A 310 8.99 -8.26 -21.98
N GLU A 311 10.16 -8.50 -22.55
CA GLU A 311 10.59 -9.85 -22.97
C GLU A 311 10.63 -10.78 -21.73
N PRO A 312 10.08 -12.03 -21.81
CA PRO A 312 9.93 -12.92 -20.65
C PRO A 312 11.23 -13.17 -19.89
N ARG A 313 12.31 -13.45 -20.61
CA ARG A 313 13.62 -13.70 -19.97
C ARG A 313 14.12 -12.48 -19.21
N ARG A 314 13.99 -11.28 -19.81
CA ARG A 314 14.38 -10.02 -19.17
C ARG A 314 13.54 -9.72 -17.94
N ALA A 315 12.22 -9.96 -17.99
CA ALA A 315 11.33 -9.79 -16.84
C ALA A 315 11.76 -10.66 -15.66
N VAL A 316 12.12 -11.95 -15.91
CA VAL A 316 12.54 -12.89 -14.88
C VAL A 316 13.96 -12.59 -14.37
N GLU A 317 14.91 -12.27 -15.25
CA GLU A 317 16.30 -11.94 -14.86
C GLU A 317 16.34 -10.66 -13.98
N THR A 318 15.46 -9.71 -14.23
CA THR A 318 15.37 -8.47 -13.42
C THR A 318 14.94 -8.77 -11.98
N LEU A 319 14.20 -9.84 -11.70
CA LEU A 319 13.82 -10.21 -10.34
C LEU A 319 15.03 -10.35 -9.39
N ALA A 320 16.20 -10.74 -9.93
CA ALA A 320 17.42 -10.89 -9.13
C ALA A 320 18.03 -9.54 -8.66
N ARG A 321 17.61 -8.44 -9.24
CA ARG A 321 18.10 -7.08 -8.96
C ARG A 321 17.08 -6.19 -8.25
N LEU A 322 15.90 -6.74 -7.91
CA LEU A 322 14.87 -5.99 -7.21
C LEU A 322 15.38 -5.48 -5.87
N GLY A 323 15.27 -4.18 -5.67
CA GLY A 323 15.65 -3.53 -4.44
C GLY A 323 14.66 -3.78 -3.29
N PRO A 324 15.06 -3.49 -2.04
CA PRO A 324 14.18 -3.57 -0.90
C PRO A 324 13.03 -2.56 -1.03
N VAL A 325 11.84 -2.96 -0.65
CA VAL A 325 10.69 -2.06 -0.54
C VAL A 325 10.72 -1.43 0.85
N PRO A 326 10.74 -0.10 0.98
CA PRO A 326 10.77 0.56 2.28
C PRO A 326 9.68 0.05 3.22
N GLY A 327 10.07 -0.34 4.45
CA GLY A 327 9.16 -0.88 5.46
C GLY A 327 8.51 -2.23 5.11
N ARG A 328 9.10 -3.00 4.20
CA ARG A 328 8.70 -4.37 3.87
C ARG A 328 9.89 -5.30 4.00
N MET A 329 9.90 -6.16 5.02
CA MET A 329 11.03 -7.04 5.32
C MET A 329 12.39 -6.32 5.24
N GLN A 330 12.43 -5.08 5.75
CA GLN A 330 13.65 -4.29 5.78
C GLN A 330 14.54 -4.80 6.92
N ILE A 331 15.75 -5.21 6.58
CA ILE A 331 16.65 -5.92 7.49
C ILE A 331 17.80 -5.02 7.92
N ALA A 332 18.07 -5.02 9.22
CA ALA A 332 19.26 -4.47 9.83
C ALA A 332 19.94 -5.54 10.71
N ARG A 333 21.23 -5.40 10.97
CA ARG A 333 22.00 -6.37 11.77
C ARG A 333 22.84 -5.64 12.82
N SER A 334 22.84 -6.18 14.03
CA SER A 334 23.79 -5.74 15.07
C SER A 334 25.19 -6.36 14.81
N PRO A 335 26.25 -5.75 15.35
CA PRO A 335 27.62 -6.28 15.24
C PRO A 335 27.77 -7.68 15.83
N ASP A 336 27.04 -8.01 16.90
CA ASP A 336 27.05 -9.30 17.58
C ASP A 336 26.08 -10.34 16.99
N GLY A 337 25.38 -10.03 15.87
CA GLY A 337 24.64 -11.00 15.09
C GLY A 337 23.13 -11.07 15.37
N VAL A 338 22.54 -10.15 16.14
CA VAL A 338 21.07 -10.00 16.21
C VAL A 338 20.56 -9.40 14.91
N LEU A 339 19.50 -10.00 14.37
CA LEU A 339 18.83 -9.48 13.18
C LEU A 339 17.57 -8.72 13.59
N VAL A 340 17.41 -7.54 13.02
CA VAL A 340 16.21 -6.72 13.22
C VAL A 340 15.51 -6.56 11.87
N VAL A 341 14.22 -6.89 11.83
CA VAL A 341 13.40 -6.85 10.61
C VAL A 341 12.24 -5.91 10.84
N VAL A 342 12.07 -4.92 9.96
CA VAL A 342 10.92 -4.01 9.95
C VAL A 342 9.97 -4.39 8.83
N ASP A 343 8.70 -4.62 9.15
CA ASP A 343 7.66 -4.98 8.19
C ASP A 343 6.34 -4.23 8.45
N TYR A 344 5.53 -4.12 7.43
CA TYR A 344 4.21 -3.47 7.53
C TYR A 344 3.08 -4.43 7.90
N ALA A 345 3.34 -5.69 8.14
CA ALA A 345 2.35 -6.70 8.49
C ALA A 345 1.49 -6.22 9.68
N HIS A 346 0.21 -5.96 9.44
CA HIS A 346 -0.76 -5.43 10.40
C HIS A 346 -2.07 -6.21 10.39
N THR A 347 -2.07 -7.37 9.73
CA THR A 347 -3.18 -8.34 9.71
C THR A 347 -2.72 -9.66 10.29
N PRO A 348 -3.62 -10.52 10.81
CA PRO A 348 -3.24 -11.86 11.29
C PRO A 348 -2.48 -12.68 10.25
N ASP A 349 -2.95 -12.70 9.00
CA ASP A 349 -2.30 -13.39 7.89
C ASP A 349 -0.91 -12.80 7.58
N GLY A 350 -0.83 -11.47 7.43
CA GLY A 350 0.45 -10.79 7.16
C GLY A 350 1.48 -11.02 8.26
N LEU A 351 1.08 -10.92 9.53
CA LEU A 351 1.94 -11.19 10.69
C LEU A 351 2.42 -12.65 10.68
N GLY A 352 1.52 -13.60 10.42
CA GLY A 352 1.86 -15.01 10.34
C GLY A 352 2.85 -15.31 9.22
N GLN A 353 2.68 -14.71 8.06
CA GLN A 353 3.60 -14.87 6.93
C GLN A 353 4.98 -14.25 7.21
N ALA A 354 5.03 -13.07 7.83
CA ALA A 354 6.28 -12.42 8.22
C ALA A 354 7.04 -13.26 9.27
N LEU A 355 6.35 -13.73 10.32
CA LEU A 355 6.93 -14.59 11.35
C LEU A 355 7.41 -15.93 10.77
N ALA A 356 6.62 -16.59 9.93
CA ALA A 356 7.02 -17.82 9.26
C ALA A 356 8.22 -17.62 8.33
N ALA A 357 8.34 -16.46 7.68
CA ALA A 357 9.49 -16.14 6.87
C ALA A 357 10.75 -16.01 7.73
N VAL A 358 10.73 -15.23 8.80
CA VAL A 358 11.90 -15.03 9.67
C VAL A 358 12.28 -16.30 10.45
N ARG A 359 11.32 -17.15 10.84
CA ARG A 359 11.58 -18.42 11.55
C ARG A 359 12.52 -19.37 10.78
N ARG A 360 12.46 -19.33 9.46
CA ARG A 360 13.28 -20.22 8.60
C ARG A 360 14.77 -19.97 8.73
N PHE A 361 15.18 -18.79 9.14
CA PHE A 361 16.57 -18.39 9.25
C PHE A 361 16.96 -17.83 10.63
N ALA A 362 16.07 -17.94 11.62
CA ALA A 362 16.38 -17.64 13.01
C ALA A 362 16.98 -18.86 13.69
N PRO A 363 18.29 -18.91 14.00
CA PRO A 363 18.85 -19.99 14.82
C PRO A 363 18.40 -19.91 16.26
N GLY A 364 18.15 -18.69 16.77
CA GLY A 364 17.70 -18.38 18.12
C GLY A 364 16.19 -18.14 18.23
N ASP A 365 15.81 -17.38 19.23
CA ASP A 365 14.43 -17.01 19.51
C ASP A 365 13.93 -15.89 18.59
N ILE A 366 12.61 -15.79 18.46
CA ILE A 366 11.97 -14.65 17.78
C ILE A 366 11.36 -13.75 18.84
N TRP A 367 11.72 -12.48 18.76
CA TRP A 367 11.08 -11.36 19.41
C TRP A 367 10.14 -10.70 18.43
N THR A 368 8.90 -10.41 18.80
CA THR A 368 8.00 -9.64 17.93
C THR A 368 7.49 -8.40 18.65
N VAL A 369 7.59 -7.23 17.98
CA VAL A 369 7.15 -5.93 18.48
C VAL A 369 6.05 -5.43 17.59
N PHE A 370 4.82 -5.29 18.11
CA PHE A 370 3.69 -4.81 17.31
C PHE A 370 2.57 -4.25 18.18
N GLY A 371 1.65 -3.57 17.53
CA GLY A 371 0.38 -3.11 18.07
C GLY A 371 -0.72 -3.21 17.02
N ALA A 372 -1.86 -2.59 17.30
CA ALA A 372 -2.93 -2.46 16.34
C ALA A 372 -3.44 -1.01 16.31
N ARG A 373 -3.92 -0.60 15.12
CA ARG A 373 -4.50 0.74 14.94
C ARG A 373 -5.88 0.81 15.61
N GLY A 374 -6.14 1.88 16.34
CA GLY A 374 -7.44 2.20 16.89
C GLY A 374 -8.47 2.60 15.82
N GLY A 375 -9.77 2.45 16.13
CA GLY A 375 -10.86 2.74 15.19
C GLY A 375 -10.90 1.80 13.97
N ARG A 376 -10.36 0.57 14.12
CA ARG A 376 -10.31 -0.45 13.06
C ARG A 376 -10.89 -1.77 13.57
N ASP A 377 -10.92 -2.81 12.70
CA ASP A 377 -11.44 -4.15 13.05
C ASP A 377 -10.82 -4.67 14.36
N ARG A 378 -11.61 -4.62 15.45
CA ARG A 378 -11.21 -5.11 16.76
C ARG A 378 -11.11 -6.64 16.80
N GLY A 379 -11.89 -7.33 15.96
CA GLY A 379 -11.90 -8.81 15.93
C GLY A 379 -10.57 -9.42 15.50
N LYS A 380 -9.73 -8.69 14.76
CA LYS A 380 -8.40 -9.18 14.38
C LYS A 380 -7.39 -9.14 15.53
N ARG A 381 -7.62 -8.34 16.60
CA ARG A 381 -6.65 -8.12 17.70
C ARG A 381 -6.27 -9.41 18.42
N PRO A 382 -7.22 -10.21 18.96
CA PRO A 382 -6.86 -11.48 19.60
C PRO A 382 -6.34 -12.52 18.59
N GLU A 383 -6.72 -12.45 17.32
CA GLU A 383 -6.14 -13.31 16.28
C GLU A 383 -4.66 -13.01 16.07
N MET A 384 -4.27 -11.72 16.05
CA MET A 384 -2.88 -11.30 15.96
C MET A 384 -2.07 -11.79 17.17
N GLY A 385 -2.64 -11.72 18.37
CA GLY A 385 -2.02 -12.28 19.58
C GLY A 385 -1.74 -13.77 19.46
N ARG A 386 -2.73 -14.58 19.02
CA ARG A 386 -2.57 -16.01 18.78
C ARG A 386 -1.50 -16.33 17.74
N VAL A 387 -1.49 -15.57 16.66
CA VAL A 387 -0.50 -15.74 15.58
C VAL A 387 0.91 -15.41 16.10
N ALA A 388 1.09 -14.31 16.85
CA ALA A 388 2.37 -13.95 17.43
C ALA A 388 2.89 -15.05 18.37
N ALA A 389 2.05 -15.52 19.29
CA ALA A 389 2.38 -16.55 20.27
C ALA A 389 2.79 -17.89 19.64
N ARG A 390 2.26 -18.22 18.46
CA ARG A 390 2.64 -19.47 17.73
C ARG A 390 4.09 -19.48 17.26
N TRP A 391 4.69 -18.33 16.98
CA TRP A 391 5.97 -18.23 16.33
C TRP A 391 7.05 -17.55 17.16
N ALA A 392 6.67 -16.60 18.00
CA ALA A 392 7.57 -15.79 18.80
C ALA A 392 7.60 -16.29 20.25
N ARG A 393 8.79 -16.34 20.84
CA ARG A 393 8.98 -16.62 22.26
C ARG A 393 8.73 -15.38 23.11
N HIS A 394 9.05 -14.21 22.59
CA HIS A 394 8.90 -12.92 23.26
C HIS A 394 8.00 -12.01 22.44
N VAL A 395 6.92 -11.52 23.06
CA VAL A 395 5.93 -10.66 22.43
C VAL A 395 5.88 -9.33 23.15
N LEU A 396 6.36 -8.26 22.53
CA LEU A 396 6.25 -6.91 23.02
C LEU A 396 5.09 -6.21 22.33
N LEU A 397 4.02 -6.00 23.05
CA LEU A 397 2.88 -5.21 22.59
C LEU A 397 3.18 -3.74 22.79
N THR A 398 2.88 -2.91 21.80
CA THR A 398 3.16 -1.48 21.86
C THR A 398 2.13 -0.65 21.09
N THR A 399 2.23 0.67 21.18
CA THR A 399 1.34 1.57 20.48
C THR A 399 1.65 1.59 18.97
N ASP A 400 0.61 1.42 18.14
CA ASP A 400 0.66 1.75 16.72
C ASP A 400 0.17 3.21 16.51
N SER A 401 -1.04 3.41 16.04
CA SER A 401 -1.77 4.68 15.97
C SER A 401 -3.11 4.47 16.67
N PRO A 402 -3.22 4.79 17.95
CA PRO A 402 -4.41 4.44 18.74
C PRO A 402 -5.63 5.28 18.33
N ASN A 403 -5.43 6.39 17.61
CA ASN A 403 -6.46 7.37 17.29
C ASN A 403 -7.13 7.87 18.61
N ASP A 404 -8.40 7.53 18.83
CA ASP A 404 -9.16 7.94 20.03
C ASP A 404 -9.31 6.81 21.06
N GLU A 405 -8.71 5.63 20.80
CA GLU A 405 -8.73 4.50 21.76
C GLU A 405 -7.53 4.55 22.72
N ASP A 406 -7.71 4.01 23.92
CA ASP A 406 -6.61 3.82 24.87
C ASP A 406 -5.65 2.72 24.37
N PRO A 407 -4.35 3.00 24.20
CA PRO A 407 -3.36 2.01 23.81
C PRO A 407 -3.31 0.77 24.71
N ALA A 408 -3.56 0.93 26.01
CA ALA A 408 -3.58 -0.19 26.96
C ALA A 408 -4.76 -1.14 26.70
N VAL A 409 -5.93 -0.60 26.33
CA VAL A 409 -7.10 -1.40 25.95
C VAL A 409 -6.82 -2.19 24.67
N ILE A 410 -6.22 -1.55 23.66
CA ILE A 410 -5.83 -2.23 22.41
C ILE A 410 -4.85 -3.38 22.71
N ALA A 411 -3.85 -3.12 23.55
CA ALA A 411 -2.86 -4.14 23.95
C ALA A 411 -3.51 -5.30 24.72
N ALA A 412 -4.43 -5.02 25.64
CA ALA A 412 -5.17 -6.05 26.38
C ALA A 412 -6.02 -6.94 25.46
N GLU A 413 -6.66 -6.37 24.44
CA GLU A 413 -7.42 -7.14 23.44
C GLU A 413 -6.52 -8.05 22.57
N ILE A 414 -5.30 -7.61 22.26
CA ILE A 414 -4.30 -8.45 21.58
C ILE A 414 -3.83 -9.56 22.54
N ALA A 415 -3.49 -9.20 23.79
CA ALA A 415 -2.99 -10.11 24.81
C ALA A 415 -4.00 -11.22 25.14
N ALA A 416 -5.30 -10.96 25.02
CA ALA A 416 -6.34 -11.97 25.21
C ALA A 416 -6.21 -13.18 24.25
N GLY A 417 -5.46 -13.03 23.17
CA GLY A 417 -5.14 -14.13 22.26
C GLY A 417 -3.82 -14.84 22.54
N ILE A 418 -3.01 -14.37 23.51
CA ILE A 418 -1.68 -14.90 23.83
C ILE A 418 -1.82 -15.88 25.03
N PRO A 419 -1.39 -17.15 24.89
CA PRO A 419 -1.35 -18.08 26.02
C PRO A 419 -0.39 -17.60 27.12
N GLY A 420 -0.73 -17.90 28.39
CA GLY A 420 0.01 -17.40 29.55
C GLY A 420 1.46 -17.89 29.68
N GLU A 421 1.84 -18.94 28.99
CA GLU A 421 3.22 -19.44 28.94
C GLU A 421 4.15 -18.65 28.00
N VAL A 422 3.61 -17.77 27.18
CA VAL A 422 4.40 -16.91 26.28
C VAL A 422 4.80 -15.63 27.01
N ASP A 423 6.10 -15.29 26.99
CA ASP A 423 6.59 -14.02 27.55
C ASP A 423 6.01 -12.85 26.77
N SER A 424 5.03 -12.18 27.34
CA SER A 424 4.35 -11.04 26.73
C SER A 424 4.34 -9.82 27.64
N ARG A 425 4.75 -8.66 27.10
CA ARG A 425 4.84 -7.40 27.85
C ARG A 425 4.22 -6.27 27.02
N PHE A 426 3.57 -5.32 27.69
CA PHE A 426 3.11 -4.09 27.06
C PHE A 426 4.03 -2.93 27.42
N ILE A 427 4.58 -2.26 26.42
CA ILE A 427 5.38 -1.05 26.52
C ILE A 427 4.74 0.00 25.62
N ALA A 428 4.13 1.01 26.22
CA ALA A 428 3.32 1.99 25.50
C ALA A 428 4.16 2.81 24.49
N ASP A 429 5.36 3.24 24.87
CA ASP A 429 6.28 3.91 23.96
C ASP A 429 6.88 2.92 22.96
N ARG A 430 6.62 3.14 21.68
CA ARG A 430 7.06 2.25 20.61
C ARG A 430 8.57 2.23 20.41
N ALA A 431 9.22 3.38 20.53
CA ALA A 431 10.66 3.45 20.40
C ALA A 431 11.33 2.70 21.56
N GLU A 432 10.78 2.82 22.74
CA GLU A 432 11.22 2.08 23.93
C GLU A 432 10.99 0.57 23.77
N ALA A 433 9.83 0.14 23.26
CA ALA A 433 9.57 -1.28 23.00
C ALA A 433 10.57 -1.86 21.99
N ILE A 434 10.89 -1.13 20.93
CA ILE A 434 11.91 -1.52 19.94
C ILE A 434 13.29 -1.60 20.61
N ARG A 435 13.66 -0.60 21.43
CA ARG A 435 14.93 -0.58 22.16
C ARG A 435 15.06 -1.80 23.06
N VAL A 436 14.06 -2.08 23.89
CA VAL A 436 14.05 -3.23 24.80
C VAL A 436 14.22 -4.54 24.05
N ALA A 437 13.45 -4.75 22.98
CA ALA A 437 13.56 -5.96 22.16
C ALA A 437 14.97 -6.14 21.56
N VAL A 438 15.56 -5.06 21.04
CA VAL A 438 16.89 -5.11 20.43
C VAL A 438 17.99 -5.33 21.47
N GLU A 439 17.88 -4.71 22.66
CA GLU A 439 18.89 -4.82 23.73
C GLU A 439 18.84 -6.17 24.45
N GLU A 440 17.64 -6.74 24.69
CA GLU A 440 17.48 -8.03 25.38
C GLU A 440 17.67 -9.26 24.48
N ALA A 441 17.52 -9.10 23.14
CA ALA A 441 17.73 -10.19 22.18
C ALA A 441 19.20 -10.70 22.26
N ARG A 442 19.40 -11.98 22.08
CA ARG A 442 20.72 -12.64 22.10
C ARG A 442 21.29 -12.81 20.70
N PRO A 443 22.60 -12.95 20.54
CA PRO A 443 23.19 -13.31 19.26
C PRO A 443 22.50 -14.53 18.63
N GLY A 444 22.05 -14.39 17.39
CA GLY A 444 21.26 -15.40 16.68
C GLY A 444 19.75 -15.23 16.79
N ASP A 445 19.25 -14.36 17.68
CA ASP A 445 17.83 -14.02 17.74
C ASP A 445 17.43 -13.10 16.58
N ILE A 446 16.12 -13.07 16.31
CA ILE A 446 15.51 -12.12 15.35
C ILE A 446 14.48 -11.27 16.08
N VAL A 447 14.61 -9.95 15.94
CA VAL A 447 13.60 -8.98 16.36
C VAL A 447 12.77 -8.57 15.15
N LEU A 448 11.50 -8.98 15.11
CA LEU A 448 10.55 -8.62 14.07
C LEU A 448 9.63 -7.49 14.58
N ILE A 449 9.73 -6.32 13.95
CA ILE A 449 8.93 -5.14 14.25
C ILE A 449 7.88 -4.99 13.15
N THR A 450 6.58 -5.00 13.53
CA THR A 450 5.50 -4.99 12.53
C THR A 450 4.42 -3.95 12.83
N GLY A 451 3.54 -3.74 11.86
CA GLY A 451 2.36 -2.89 11.92
C GLY A 451 2.50 -1.60 11.12
N ARG A 452 3.62 -0.90 11.24
CA ARG A 452 3.79 0.45 10.71
C ARG A 452 4.67 0.55 9.48
N GLY A 453 5.68 -0.33 9.35
CA GLY A 453 6.58 -0.34 8.19
C GLY A 453 7.15 1.04 7.84
N PRO A 454 6.73 1.65 6.68
CA PRO A 454 7.27 2.93 6.22
C PRO A 454 6.60 4.17 6.83
N GLU A 455 5.61 4.01 7.73
CA GLU A 455 4.87 5.13 8.31
C GLU A 455 5.79 6.01 9.18
N ARG A 456 5.64 7.33 9.04
CA ARG A 456 6.51 8.32 9.69
C ARG A 456 5.88 8.98 10.91
N THR A 457 4.57 8.78 11.14
CA THR A 457 3.84 9.40 12.25
C THR A 457 2.86 8.44 12.89
N GLN A 458 2.70 8.50 14.21
CA GLN A 458 1.59 7.92 14.96
C GLN A 458 0.48 8.95 15.10
N THR A 459 -0.78 8.49 15.20
CA THR A 459 -1.92 9.38 15.41
C THR A 459 -2.52 9.16 16.80
N PHE A 460 -2.58 10.24 17.57
CA PHE A 460 -3.20 10.30 18.92
C PHE A 460 -4.25 11.43 18.91
N HIS A 461 -5.52 11.12 19.10
CA HIS A 461 -6.61 12.11 19.14
C HIS A 461 -6.54 13.13 17.99
N GLY A 462 -6.38 12.64 16.77
CA GLY A 462 -6.26 13.48 15.56
C GLY A 462 -4.90 14.19 15.40
N ARG A 463 -3.97 14.06 16.35
CA ARG A 463 -2.62 14.66 16.28
C ARG A 463 -1.61 13.66 15.71
N ALA A 464 -0.86 14.08 14.72
CA ALA A 464 0.27 13.31 14.19
C ALA A 464 1.53 13.57 15.03
N VAL A 465 2.11 12.49 15.56
CA VAL A 465 3.37 12.51 16.34
C VAL A 465 4.44 11.79 15.52
N PRO A 466 5.63 12.37 15.29
CA PRO A 466 6.70 11.71 14.55
C PRO A 466 7.11 10.39 15.21
N MET A 467 7.17 9.33 14.44
CA MET A 467 7.67 8.01 14.82
C MET A 467 8.00 7.19 13.57
N VAL A 468 9.24 6.79 13.44
CA VAL A 468 9.76 5.99 12.33
C VAL A 468 10.43 4.75 12.89
N ASP A 469 9.91 3.57 12.60
CA ASP A 469 10.43 2.30 13.12
C ASP A 469 11.91 2.10 12.74
N ALA A 470 12.29 2.41 11.50
CA ALA A 470 13.66 2.27 11.03
C ALA A 470 14.66 3.16 11.81
N ASP A 471 14.25 4.38 12.15
CA ASP A 471 15.09 5.30 12.94
C ASP A 471 15.27 4.80 14.37
N ALA A 472 14.20 4.29 14.98
CA ALA A 472 14.25 3.67 16.31
C ALA A 472 15.15 2.43 16.32
N VAL A 473 15.09 1.60 15.30
CA VAL A 473 15.99 0.45 15.10
C VAL A 473 17.45 0.89 15.01
N GLN A 474 17.75 1.90 14.19
CA GLN A 474 19.13 2.41 14.07
C GLN A 474 19.65 2.94 15.40
N ALA A 475 18.82 3.68 16.16
CA ALA A 475 19.19 4.17 17.48
C ALA A 475 19.45 3.03 18.48
N ALA A 476 18.62 1.99 18.47
CA ALA A 476 18.78 0.81 19.34
C ALA A 476 20.04 0.00 18.98
N LEU A 477 20.30 -0.21 17.69
CA LEU A 477 21.49 -0.90 17.20
C LEU A 477 22.77 -0.13 17.51
N ALA A 478 22.76 1.21 17.41
CA ALA A 478 23.89 2.05 17.79
C ALA A 478 24.23 1.91 19.27
N ARG A 479 23.23 1.90 20.17
CA ARG A 479 23.42 1.67 21.61
C ARG A 479 23.98 0.28 21.89
N ARG A 480 23.45 -0.74 21.23
CA ARG A 480 23.93 -2.13 21.35
C ARG A 480 25.38 -2.25 20.89
N GLY A 481 25.76 -1.60 19.78
CA GLY A 481 27.15 -1.56 19.30
C GLY A 481 28.10 -0.82 20.23
N ALA A 482 27.63 0.22 20.92
CA ALA A 482 28.41 0.95 21.93
C ALA A 482 28.58 0.17 23.24
N ALA A 483 27.67 -0.76 23.55
CA ALA A 483 27.72 -1.62 24.74
C ALA A 483 28.61 -2.85 24.55
N LEU A 484 29.00 -3.22 23.33
CA LEU A 484 29.93 -4.32 23.07
C LEU A 484 31.36 -3.83 23.35
N PRO A 485 32.19 -4.59 24.12
CA PRO A 485 33.59 -4.26 24.25
C PRO A 485 34.23 -4.25 22.86
N ALA A 486 35.03 -3.23 22.58
CA ALA A 486 35.81 -3.14 21.34
C ALA A 486 36.57 -4.49 21.17
N GLU A 487 36.43 -5.13 19.99
CA GLU A 487 37.24 -6.31 19.67
C GLU A 487 38.71 -5.94 19.93
N PRO A 488 39.49 -6.76 20.64
CA PRO A 488 40.92 -6.51 20.81
C PRO A 488 41.56 -6.54 19.41
N GLY A 489 42.16 -5.45 19.06
CA GLY A 489 42.77 -5.06 17.80
C GLY A 489 43.01 -6.16 16.76
N ARG A 490 42.51 -5.95 15.58
CA ARG A 490 43.16 -6.46 14.39
C ARG A 490 44.45 -5.68 14.24
N GLU A 491 45.56 -6.28 14.68
CA GLU A 491 46.90 -5.82 14.31
C GLU A 491 46.94 -5.77 12.77
N GLU A 492 47.21 -4.58 12.26
CA GLU A 492 47.55 -4.38 10.87
C GLU A 492 48.81 -5.23 10.58
N CYS A 493 48.67 -6.35 9.89
CA CYS A 493 49.82 -6.93 9.19
C CYS A 493 50.21 -5.97 8.07
N ARG A 494 51.10 -5.03 8.40
CA ARG A 494 52.02 -4.42 7.44
C ARG A 494 53.16 -5.40 7.20
N SER A 495 53.25 -5.94 6.01
CA SER A 495 54.48 -6.24 5.27
C SER A 495 54.10 -6.58 3.83
#